data_d4b51d3fb7a28013ee3195f2502bedcc
#
_entry.id   d4b51d3fb7a28013ee3195f2502bedcc
#
_cell.length_a   1.000
_cell.length_b   1.000
_cell.length_c   1.000
_cell.angle_alpha   90.00
_cell.angle_beta   90.00
_cell.angle_gamma   90.00
#
_symmetry.space_group_name_H-M   'P 1'
#
loop_
_entity.id
_entity.type
_entity.pdbx_description
1 polymer ?
#
loop_
_entity_poly.entity_id
_entity_poly.type
_entity_poly.pdbx_seq_one_letter_code
_entity_poly.pdbx_strand_id
1 'polypeptide(L)'
;MRRALVAALAAGCAALPLHAGEIPGAVIVLEAAPGSPGSDPAGAPPRFVLLKDGQLFVSGTSLVEAGRLEKGDAQALAKRAAAVRKLPGVGGAPVAFGGAPERTLRLAVFEDEPFEVTATGDPANAPAALSPLASLVSELLRFRHPSLKPWSPASYALRAREAKLAGGCRSWAFSLPIADAVAGARSVPALDAVSWPTGALPASVCADDRRYAVTLRPLLPGEQP
;
A
#
# COMPACT_ATOMS: atom_id res chain seq x y z
N MET A 1 -47.32 -29.11 2.49
CA MET A 1 -46.67 -27.82 2.84
C MET A 1 -45.19 -28.03 2.95
N ARG A 2 -44.41 -27.73 1.90
CA ARG A 2 -42.93 -27.84 1.86
C ARG A 2 -42.34 -26.43 2.06
N ARG A 3 -41.65 -26.23 3.20
CA ARG A 3 -40.89 -25.00 3.46
C ARG A 3 -39.53 -25.10 2.76
N ALA A 4 -39.31 -24.27 1.77
CA ALA A 4 -37.99 -24.08 1.14
C ALA A 4 -37.14 -23.21 2.06
N LEU A 5 -36.00 -23.76 2.54
CA LEU A 5 -34.94 -23.01 3.20
C LEU A 5 -34.10 -22.32 2.12
N VAL A 6 -34.17 -21.01 2.07
CA VAL A 6 -33.23 -20.19 1.28
C VAL A 6 -31.99 -19.97 2.13
N ALA A 7 -30.91 -20.67 1.78
CA ALA A 7 -29.59 -20.42 2.35
C ALA A 7 -28.99 -19.20 1.66
N ALA A 8 -28.90 -18.09 2.35
CA ALA A 8 -28.16 -16.92 1.90
C ALA A 8 -26.64 -17.20 2.03
N LEU A 9 -25.98 -17.41 0.90
CA LEU A 9 -24.52 -17.40 0.84
C LEU A 9 -24.04 -15.94 1.04
N ALA A 10 -23.60 -15.63 2.24
CA ALA A 10 -22.79 -14.44 2.50
C ALA A 10 -21.41 -14.68 1.88
N ALA A 11 -21.17 -14.12 0.70
CA ALA A 11 -19.84 -14.01 0.12
C ALA A 11 -19.03 -13.04 1.00
N GLY A 12 -18.31 -13.57 1.97
CA GLY A 12 -17.33 -12.84 2.75
C GLY A 12 -16.20 -12.43 1.81
N CYS A 13 -16.17 -11.16 1.38
CA CYS A 13 -14.96 -10.55 0.88
C CYS A 13 -13.93 -10.56 2.01
N ALA A 14 -13.07 -11.57 2.04
CA ALA A 14 -11.88 -11.55 2.84
C ALA A 14 -11.03 -10.38 2.34
N ALA A 15 -11.03 -9.27 3.06
CA ALA A 15 -10.09 -8.20 2.86
C ALA A 15 -8.69 -8.82 3.06
N LEU A 16 -7.96 -8.97 1.97
CA LEU A 16 -6.56 -9.39 2.04
C LEU A 16 -5.83 -8.35 2.90
N PRO A 17 -5.06 -8.77 3.91
CA PRO A 17 -4.27 -7.84 4.68
C PRO A 17 -3.27 -7.14 3.73
N LEU A 18 -3.46 -5.84 3.52
CA LEU A 18 -2.45 -4.97 2.96
C LEU A 18 -1.35 -4.88 4.04
N HIS A 19 -0.31 -5.68 3.90
CA HIS A 19 0.84 -5.61 4.79
C HIS A 19 1.83 -4.61 4.19
N ALA A 20 1.69 -3.34 4.56
CA ALA A 20 2.89 -2.57 4.75
C ALA A 20 3.59 -3.22 5.95
N GLY A 21 4.80 -3.72 5.74
CA GLY A 21 5.63 -4.14 6.85
C GLY A 21 5.70 -3.00 7.87
N GLU A 22 5.86 -3.32 9.14
CA GLU A 22 5.96 -2.31 10.18
C GLU A 22 7.09 -1.34 9.83
N ILE A 23 6.74 -0.07 9.56
CA ILE A 23 7.71 0.97 9.26
C ILE A 23 8.12 1.62 10.58
N PRO A 24 9.36 1.40 11.06
CA PRO A 24 9.79 1.89 12.35
C PRO A 24 9.67 3.42 12.44
N GLY A 25 9.04 3.89 13.51
CA GLY A 25 8.88 5.32 13.76
C GLY A 25 7.85 6.01 12.88
N ALA A 26 7.04 5.29 12.12
CA ALA A 26 5.93 5.89 11.38
C ALA A 26 4.91 6.51 12.34
N VAL A 27 4.38 7.66 11.94
CA VAL A 27 3.28 8.40 12.59
C VAL A 27 2.03 8.32 11.74
N ILE A 28 2.19 8.44 10.42
CA ILE A 28 1.10 8.32 9.44
C ILE A 28 1.59 7.45 8.31
N VAL A 29 0.78 6.47 7.92
CA VAL A 29 0.96 5.65 6.72
C VAL A 29 -0.34 5.66 5.92
N LEU A 30 -0.27 6.08 4.66
CA LEU A 30 -1.36 5.93 3.71
C LEU A 30 -0.96 4.96 2.61
N GLU A 31 -1.69 3.88 2.50
CA GLU A 31 -1.60 2.93 1.39
C GLU A 31 -2.76 3.14 0.41
N ALA A 32 -2.48 2.98 -0.86
CA ALA A 32 -3.50 3.04 -1.90
C ALA A 32 -3.31 1.84 -2.81
N ALA A 33 -4.16 0.85 -2.66
CA ALA A 33 -4.18 -0.30 -3.55
C ALA A 33 -4.76 0.13 -4.90
N PRO A 34 -4.05 -0.12 -6.02
CA PRO A 34 -4.62 0.12 -7.33
C PRO A 34 -5.79 -0.84 -7.56
N GLY A 35 -6.90 -0.31 -8.06
CA GLY A 35 -8.07 -1.10 -8.45
C GLY A 35 -7.92 -1.87 -9.75
N SER A 36 -6.76 -1.82 -10.40
CA SER A 36 -6.55 -2.49 -11.69
C SER A 36 -6.53 -4.01 -11.54
N PRO A 37 -7.26 -4.77 -12.37
CA PRO A 37 -7.19 -6.21 -12.39
C PRO A 37 -5.74 -6.70 -12.54
N GLY A 38 -5.32 -7.64 -11.70
CA GLY A 38 -3.97 -8.21 -11.73
C GLY A 38 -2.89 -7.40 -11.01
N SER A 39 -3.19 -6.20 -10.48
CA SER A 39 -2.25 -5.51 -9.61
C SER A 39 -2.09 -6.26 -8.29
N ASP A 40 -0.87 -6.25 -7.76
CA ASP A 40 -0.58 -6.74 -6.42
C ASP A 40 -0.40 -5.53 -5.48
N PRO A 41 -1.31 -5.32 -4.51
CA PRO A 41 -1.18 -4.22 -3.56
C PRO A 41 0.14 -4.25 -2.79
N ALA A 42 0.67 -5.46 -2.52
CA ALA A 42 1.97 -5.63 -1.86
C ALA A 42 3.16 -5.22 -2.75
N GLY A 43 2.95 -5.06 -4.06
CA GLY A 43 3.97 -4.59 -5.01
C GLY A 43 4.14 -3.08 -5.07
N ALA A 44 3.30 -2.29 -4.40
CA ALA A 44 3.40 -0.84 -4.36
C ALA A 44 3.88 -0.35 -2.99
N PRO A 45 4.81 0.62 -2.93
CA PRO A 45 5.15 1.27 -1.67
C PRO A 45 3.95 2.06 -1.14
N PRO A 46 3.89 2.34 0.18
CA PRO A 46 2.91 3.25 0.74
C PRO A 46 2.89 4.58 -0.02
N ARG A 47 1.71 5.12 -0.24
CA ARG A 47 1.54 6.40 -0.98
C ARG A 47 2.12 7.58 -0.23
N PHE A 48 2.00 7.58 1.09
CA PHE A 48 2.52 8.61 1.98
C PHE A 48 2.96 7.97 3.31
N VAL A 49 4.13 8.36 3.81
CA VAL A 49 4.62 8.00 5.13
C VAL A 49 5.22 9.23 5.78
N LEU A 50 4.82 9.51 7.02
CA LEU A 50 5.44 10.51 7.89
C LEU A 50 6.04 9.81 9.10
N LEU A 51 7.34 10.07 9.37
CA LEU A 51 8.04 9.56 10.53
C LEU A 51 8.04 10.57 11.69
N LYS A 52 8.29 10.09 12.90
CA LYS A 52 8.34 10.92 14.14
C LYS A 52 9.34 12.08 14.07
N ASP A 53 10.44 11.89 13.34
CA ASP A 53 11.47 12.90 13.18
C ASP A 53 11.16 13.95 12.10
N GLY A 54 9.97 13.89 11.50
CA GLY A 54 9.51 14.75 10.41
C GLY A 54 9.96 14.30 9.02
N GLN A 55 10.76 13.24 8.88
CA GLN A 55 11.08 12.66 7.59
C GLN A 55 9.78 12.14 6.94
N LEU A 56 9.65 12.36 5.64
CA LEU A 56 8.49 11.91 4.90
C LEU A 56 8.89 11.23 3.59
N PHE A 57 8.05 10.28 3.16
CA PHE A 57 8.17 9.59 1.89
C PHE A 57 6.83 9.70 1.16
N VAL A 58 6.92 10.05 -0.12
CA VAL A 58 5.74 10.16 -1.00
C VAL A 58 6.00 9.32 -2.24
N SER A 59 5.11 8.37 -2.50
CA SER A 59 5.26 7.49 -3.65
C SER A 59 4.35 7.93 -4.78
N GLY A 60 4.94 8.01 -5.98
CA GLY A 60 4.20 8.10 -7.23
C GLY A 60 3.86 6.71 -7.80
N THR A 61 3.65 6.65 -9.09
CA THR A 61 3.43 5.38 -9.81
C THR A 61 4.71 4.57 -9.98
N SER A 62 5.89 5.21 -9.98
CA SER A 62 7.18 4.56 -10.24
C SER A 62 8.35 5.12 -9.43
N LEU A 63 8.17 6.25 -8.76
CA LEU A 63 9.23 6.91 -8.00
C LEU A 63 8.79 7.17 -6.57
N VAL A 64 9.73 7.05 -5.65
CA VAL A 64 9.58 7.50 -4.26
C VAL A 64 10.37 8.80 -4.12
N GLU A 65 9.75 9.80 -3.53
CA GLU A 65 10.39 11.04 -3.13
C GLU A 65 10.51 11.06 -1.61
N ALA A 66 11.62 11.53 -1.08
CA ALA A 66 11.81 11.76 0.35
C ALA A 66 12.04 13.24 0.63
N GLY A 67 11.61 13.67 1.79
CA GLY A 67 11.79 15.04 2.25
C GLY A 67 11.67 15.14 3.76
N ARG A 68 11.51 16.36 4.25
CA ARG A 68 11.32 16.60 5.69
C ARG A 68 10.35 17.76 5.89
N LEU A 69 9.41 17.59 6.81
CA LEU A 69 8.58 18.65 7.33
C LEU A 69 9.26 19.34 8.51
N GLU A 70 9.00 20.62 8.67
CA GLU A 70 9.28 21.33 9.91
C GLU A 70 8.49 20.69 11.06
N LYS A 71 9.06 20.70 12.26
CA LYS A 71 8.46 20.05 13.44
C LYS A 71 7.00 20.49 13.67
N GLY A 72 6.71 21.77 13.51
CA GLY A 72 5.36 22.30 13.69
C GLY A 72 4.37 21.74 12.67
N ASP A 73 4.77 21.66 11.40
CA ASP A 73 3.92 21.15 10.32
C ASP A 73 3.69 19.64 10.45
N ALA A 74 4.74 18.91 10.80
CA ALA A 74 4.64 17.46 11.05
C ALA A 74 3.65 17.16 12.20
N GLN A 75 3.74 17.91 13.31
CA GLN A 75 2.84 17.77 14.44
C GLN A 75 1.40 18.18 14.11
N ALA A 76 1.22 19.27 13.33
CA ALA A 76 -0.10 19.70 12.89
C ALA A 76 -0.77 18.65 12.01
N LEU A 77 -0.03 18.04 11.09
CA LEU A 77 -0.52 16.98 10.23
C LEU A 77 -0.89 15.73 11.04
N ALA A 78 -0.02 15.31 11.96
CA ALA A 78 -0.26 14.17 12.85
C ALA A 78 -1.52 14.38 13.71
N LYS A 79 -1.69 15.56 14.30
CA LYS A 79 -2.88 15.92 15.09
C LYS A 79 -4.17 15.88 14.25
N ARG A 80 -4.12 16.38 13.00
CA ARG A 80 -5.27 16.29 12.09
C ARG A 80 -5.59 14.84 11.75
N ALA A 81 -4.56 14.02 11.49
CA ALA A 81 -4.74 12.60 11.23
C ALA A 81 -5.36 11.88 12.44
N ALA A 82 -4.88 12.12 13.64
CA ALA A 82 -5.43 11.55 14.86
C ALA A 82 -6.91 11.94 15.11
N ALA A 83 -7.29 13.16 14.72
CA ALA A 83 -8.66 13.65 14.92
C ALA A 83 -9.73 12.85 14.14
N VAL A 84 -9.37 12.24 13.01
CA VAL A 84 -10.33 11.44 12.20
C VAL A 84 -10.83 10.18 12.91
N ARG A 85 -10.10 9.70 13.93
CA ARG A 85 -10.55 8.58 14.78
C ARG A 85 -11.94 8.80 15.40
N LYS A 86 -12.27 10.04 15.68
CA LYS A 86 -13.55 10.42 16.33
C LYS A 86 -14.74 10.44 15.37
N LEU A 87 -14.51 10.23 14.08
CA LEU A 87 -15.58 10.21 13.09
C LEU A 87 -16.42 8.94 13.18
N PRO A 88 -17.73 9.02 12.90
CA PRO A 88 -18.60 7.87 12.89
C PRO A 88 -18.11 6.78 11.91
N GLY A 89 -18.05 5.53 12.36
CA GLY A 89 -17.65 4.38 11.53
C GLY A 89 -16.14 4.18 11.38
N VAL A 90 -15.30 5.10 11.88
CA VAL A 90 -13.85 4.92 11.91
C VAL A 90 -13.46 3.97 13.05
N GLY A 91 -12.58 3.02 12.79
CA GLY A 91 -12.14 1.99 13.76
C GLY A 91 -13.02 0.74 13.81
N GLY A 92 -13.99 0.61 12.90
CA GLY A 92 -14.85 -0.57 12.72
C GLY A 92 -14.70 -1.21 11.34
N ALA A 93 -15.83 -1.49 10.70
CA ALA A 93 -15.85 -1.99 9.32
C ALA A 93 -15.29 -0.95 8.32
N PRO A 94 -14.84 -1.40 7.13
CA PRO A 94 -14.40 -0.48 6.09
C PRO A 94 -15.47 0.57 5.77
N VAL A 95 -15.05 1.83 5.61
CA VAL A 95 -15.94 2.93 5.23
C VAL A 95 -16.02 3.05 3.71
N ALA A 96 -17.18 3.45 3.17
CA ALA A 96 -17.37 3.67 1.75
C ALA A 96 -17.44 5.18 1.44
N PHE A 97 -16.58 5.64 0.54
CA PHE A 97 -16.63 7.01 0.01
C PHE A 97 -17.64 7.17 -1.14
N GLY A 98 -18.10 6.08 -1.73
CA GLY A 98 -18.94 6.13 -2.91
C GLY A 98 -18.12 6.12 -4.21
N GLY A 99 -18.83 6.07 -5.35
CA GLY A 99 -18.20 5.88 -6.66
C GLY A 99 -17.83 4.43 -6.93
N ALA A 100 -17.02 4.20 -7.96
CA ALA A 100 -16.56 2.85 -8.29
C ALA A 100 -15.64 2.32 -7.18
N PRO A 101 -15.82 1.09 -6.70
CA PRO A 101 -15.03 0.51 -5.58
C PRO A 101 -13.60 0.11 -5.99
N GLU A 102 -13.09 0.69 -7.07
CA GLU A 102 -11.82 0.28 -7.70
C GLU A 102 -10.57 0.63 -6.90
N ARG A 103 -10.71 1.42 -5.83
CA ARG A 103 -9.57 1.82 -5.00
C ARG A 103 -9.85 1.48 -3.55
N THR A 104 -8.93 0.75 -2.95
CA THR A 104 -8.88 0.56 -1.50
C THR A 104 -7.79 1.45 -0.92
N LEU A 105 -8.13 2.23 0.09
CA LEU A 105 -7.26 3.12 0.81
C LEU A 105 -7.17 2.64 2.26
N ARG A 106 -5.97 2.58 2.81
CA ARG A 106 -5.72 2.24 4.21
C ARG A 106 -4.91 3.36 4.84
N LEU A 107 -5.48 4.02 5.82
CA LEU A 107 -4.81 5.03 6.62
C LEU A 107 -4.54 4.45 8.01
N ALA A 108 -3.26 4.32 8.37
CA ALA A 108 -2.82 3.98 9.71
C ALA A 108 -2.18 5.20 10.36
N VAL A 109 -2.52 5.46 11.63
CA VAL A 109 -2.02 6.57 12.44
C VAL A 109 -1.50 5.99 13.75
N PHE A 110 -0.24 6.30 14.10
CA PHE A 110 0.50 5.73 15.23
C PHE A 110 0.83 6.77 16.32
N GLU A 111 0.00 7.80 16.46
CA GLU A 111 0.04 8.73 17.59
C GLU A 111 -0.49 8.07 18.88
N ASP A 112 -0.69 8.80 19.95
CA ASP A 112 -1.00 8.35 21.33
C ASP A 112 -1.93 7.13 21.40
N GLU A 113 -2.95 7.08 20.56
CA GLU A 113 -3.87 5.97 20.41
C GLU A 113 -3.88 5.46 18.97
N PRO A 114 -3.05 4.45 18.63
CA PRO A 114 -2.96 3.93 17.29
C PRO A 114 -4.31 3.44 16.76
N PHE A 115 -4.61 3.75 15.50
CA PHE A 115 -5.78 3.24 14.81
C PHE A 115 -5.53 3.10 13.31
N GLU A 116 -6.42 2.35 12.70
CA GLU A 116 -6.43 2.11 11.27
C GLU A 116 -7.84 2.30 10.73
N VAL A 117 -7.95 2.84 9.53
CA VAL A 117 -9.20 2.90 8.78
C VAL A 117 -8.96 2.45 7.34
N THR A 118 -9.80 1.53 6.88
CA THR A 118 -9.88 1.14 5.48
C THR A 118 -11.05 1.85 4.83
N ALA A 119 -10.82 2.50 3.71
CA ALA A 119 -11.85 3.16 2.91
C ALA A 119 -11.85 2.61 1.48
N THR A 120 -13.03 2.51 0.88
CA THR A 120 -13.20 2.10 -0.52
C THR A 120 -13.87 3.21 -1.31
N GLY A 121 -13.51 3.34 -2.58
CA GLY A 121 -14.07 4.35 -3.48
C GLY A 121 -13.22 5.60 -3.61
N ASP A 122 -13.84 6.67 -4.17
CA ASP A 122 -13.18 7.96 -4.40
C ASP A 122 -13.48 8.92 -3.24
N PRO A 123 -12.46 9.49 -2.57
CA PRO A 123 -12.65 10.51 -1.54
C PRO A 123 -13.51 11.72 -1.99
N ALA A 124 -13.53 12.04 -3.28
CA ALA A 124 -14.37 13.12 -3.81
C ALA A 124 -15.88 12.85 -3.67
N ASN A 125 -16.27 11.58 -3.53
CA ASN A 125 -17.66 11.14 -3.39
C ASN A 125 -18.03 10.78 -1.94
N ALA A 126 -17.22 11.20 -0.96
CA ALA A 126 -17.44 10.85 0.43
C ALA A 126 -18.72 11.45 1.00
N PRO A 127 -19.48 10.70 1.80
CA PRO A 127 -20.59 11.27 2.59
C PRO A 127 -20.12 12.42 3.49
N ALA A 128 -20.99 13.39 3.75
CA ALA A 128 -20.67 14.57 4.57
C ALA A 128 -20.06 14.20 5.94
N ALA A 129 -20.54 13.15 6.57
CA ALA A 129 -20.02 12.67 7.86
C ALA A 129 -18.54 12.19 7.80
N LEU A 130 -18.06 11.79 6.63
CA LEU A 130 -16.69 11.33 6.38
C LEU A 130 -15.83 12.40 5.68
N SER A 131 -16.36 13.60 5.43
CA SER A 131 -15.65 14.68 4.74
C SER A 131 -14.26 15.01 5.34
N PRO A 132 -14.06 15.05 6.67
CA PRO A 132 -12.72 15.30 7.21
C PRO A 132 -11.72 14.19 6.89
N LEU A 133 -12.12 12.92 6.91
CA LEU A 133 -11.29 11.78 6.50
C LEU A 133 -10.97 11.84 5.00
N ALA A 134 -11.98 12.08 4.18
CA ALA A 134 -11.82 12.17 2.73
C ALA A 134 -10.90 13.33 2.32
N SER A 135 -11.02 14.48 2.99
CA SER A 135 -10.15 15.65 2.78
C SER A 135 -8.70 15.33 3.14
N LEU A 136 -8.46 14.72 4.30
CA LEU A 136 -7.12 14.29 4.72
C LEU A 136 -6.52 13.30 3.71
N VAL A 137 -7.24 12.24 3.37
CA VAL A 137 -6.78 11.23 2.41
C VAL A 137 -6.48 11.85 1.05
N SER A 138 -7.34 12.75 0.55
CA SER A 138 -7.12 13.45 -0.72
C SER A 138 -5.87 14.33 -0.69
N GLU A 139 -5.60 14.99 0.43
CA GLU A 139 -4.37 15.77 0.64
C GLU A 139 -3.13 14.86 0.60
N LEU A 140 -3.14 13.76 1.36
CA LEU A 140 -2.02 12.83 1.41
C LEU A 140 -1.77 12.14 0.06
N LEU A 141 -2.82 11.80 -0.69
CA LEU A 141 -2.69 11.22 -2.03
C LEU A 141 -2.02 12.16 -3.04
N ARG A 142 -2.20 13.46 -2.86
CA ARG A 142 -1.67 14.52 -3.74
C ARG A 142 -0.56 15.34 -3.08
N PHE A 143 -0.05 14.84 -1.97
CA PHE A 143 0.93 15.58 -1.18
C PHE A 143 2.11 16.07 -2.02
N ARG A 144 2.45 17.35 -1.84
CA ARG A 144 3.62 18.00 -2.45
C ARG A 144 4.26 18.91 -1.41
N HIS A 145 5.59 18.91 -1.38
CA HIS A 145 6.34 19.77 -0.49
C HIS A 145 7.69 20.16 -1.14
N PRO A 146 8.18 21.39 -0.96
CA PRO A 146 9.45 21.84 -1.59
C PRO A 146 10.67 21.00 -1.18
N SER A 147 10.66 20.35 -0.03
CA SER A 147 11.76 19.49 0.42
C SER A 147 11.81 18.14 -0.27
N LEU A 148 10.78 17.73 -1.02
CA LEU A 148 10.72 16.44 -1.69
C LEU A 148 11.75 16.37 -2.81
N LYS A 149 12.55 15.30 -2.80
CA LYS A 149 13.54 14.99 -3.83
C LYS A 149 13.47 13.50 -4.16
N PRO A 150 13.83 13.11 -5.38
CA PRO A 150 13.93 11.69 -5.73
C PRO A 150 14.76 10.93 -4.70
N TRP A 151 14.24 9.81 -4.25
CA TRP A 151 14.89 8.96 -3.25
C TRP A 151 15.24 7.60 -3.86
N SER A 152 16.43 7.10 -3.55
CA SER A 152 16.91 5.80 -3.99
C SER A 152 16.90 4.83 -2.81
N PRO A 153 16.13 3.72 -2.88
CA PRO A 153 16.10 2.72 -1.82
C PRO A 153 17.42 1.94 -1.77
N ALA A 154 17.81 1.51 -0.57
CA ALA A 154 18.94 0.61 -0.40
C ALA A 154 18.57 -0.85 -0.74
N SER A 155 17.29 -1.21 -0.61
CA SER A 155 16.77 -2.55 -0.84
C SER A 155 15.32 -2.52 -1.33
N TYR A 156 14.89 -3.67 -1.87
CA TYR A 156 13.55 -3.88 -2.38
C TYR A 156 12.93 -5.14 -1.75
N ALA A 157 11.62 -5.14 -1.55
CA ALA A 157 10.84 -6.34 -1.28
C ALA A 157 10.56 -7.04 -2.61
N LEU A 158 11.05 -8.26 -2.74
CA LEU A 158 10.82 -9.16 -3.86
C LEU A 158 9.82 -10.21 -3.45
N ARG A 159 8.76 -10.39 -4.24
CA ARG A 159 7.75 -11.42 -4.04
C ARG A 159 7.45 -12.11 -5.37
N ALA A 160 7.28 -13.42 -5.33
CA ALA A 160 6.85 -14.21 -6.47
C ALA A 160 5.59 -15.01 -6.12
N ARG A 161 4.71 -15.20 -7.10
CA ARG A 161 3.59 -16.15 -7.00
C ARG A 161 3.44 -16.89 -8.32
N GLU A 162 3.19 -18.18 -8.28
CA GLU A 162 2.86 -18.92 -9.48
C GLU A 162 1.58 -18.35 -10.11
N ALA A 163 1.61 -18.08 -11.41
CA ALA A 163 0.49 -17.45 -12.10
C ALA A 163 0.47 -17.84 -13.59
N LYS A 164 -0.72 -18.05 -14.13
CA LYS A 164 -0.94 -18.23 -15.56
C LYS A 164 -0.96 -16.87 -16.25
N LEU A 165 0.20 -16.37 -16.63
CA LEU A 165 0.33 -15.10 -17.35
C LEU A 165 0.47 -15.37 -18.85
N ALA A 166 -0.23 -14.57 -19.68
CA ALA A 166 -0.07 -14.59 -21.13
C ALA A 166 1.18 -13.81 -21.55
N GLY A 167 1.72 -14.11 -22.73
CA GLY A 167 2.85 -13.38 -23.32
C GLY A 167 4.21 -13.96 -22.98
N GLY A 168 5.28 -13.20 -23.28
CA GLY A 168 6.65 -13.56 -22.97
C GLY A 168 6.95 -13.52 -21.49
N CYS A 169 8.02 -14.17 -21.08
CA CYS A 169 8.51 -14.11 -19.70
C CYS A 169 10.03 -13.82 -19.70
N ARG A 170 10.50 -13.26 -18.60
CA ARG A 170 11.91 -13.03 -18.31
C ARG A 170 12.49 -14.23 -17.57
N SER A 171 13.77 -14.47 -17.70
CA SER A 171 14.48 -15.41 -16.83
C SER A 171 14.57 -14.86 -15.41
N TRP A 172 14.63 -15.75 -14.43
CA TRP A 172 14.94 -15.37 -13.05
C TRP A 172 16.39 -14.87 -12.96
N ALA A 173 16.56 -13.66 -12.42
CA ALA A 173 17.88 -12.99 -12.41
C ALA A 173 18.35 -12.61 -10.99
N PHE A 174 17.62 -13.00 -9.95
CA PHE A 174 18.03 -12.76 -8.57
C PHE A 174 18.92 -13.86 -8.04
N SER A 175 19.84 -13.51 -7.13
CA SER A 175 20.77 -14.45 -6.50
C SER A 175 20.09 -15.47 -5.56
N LEU A 176 18.91 -15.11 -5.03
CA LEU A 176 18.13 -16.01 -4.17
C LEU A 176 17.26 -16.98 -5.01
N PRO A 177 16.98 -18.19 -4.52
CA PRO A 177 16.06 -19.13 -5.17
C PRO A 177 14.64 -18.55 -5.30
N ILE A 178 13.96 -18.80 -6.44
CA ILE A 178 12.58 -18.34 -6.65
C ILE A 178 11.62 -18.89 -5.60
N ALA A 179 11.87 -20.12 -5.12
CA ALA A 179 11.08 -20.75 -4.07
C ALA A 179 11.01 -19.90 -2.79
N ASP A 180 12.10 -19.20 -2.45
CA ASP A 180 12.13 -18.33 -1.26
C ASP A 180 11.24 -17.11 -1.44
N ALA A 181 11.20 -16.53 -2.65
CA ALA A 181 10.31 -15.41 -2.97
C ALA A 181 8.83 -15.84 -3.08
N VAL A 182 8.57 -17.12 -3.38
CA VAL A 182 7.23 -17.71 -3.37
C VAL A 182 6.76 -17.98 -1.95
N ALA A 183 7.64 -18.45 -1.07
CA ALA A 183 7.32 -18.71 0.34
C ALA A 183 6.99 -17.44 1.14
N GLY A 184 7.47 -16.28 0.69
CA GLY A 184 7.19 -14.98 1.29
C GLY A 184 8.02 -13.87 0.65
N ALA A 185 7.72 -12.62 0.97
CA ALA A 185 8.54 -11.52 0.51
C ALA A 185 9.97 -11.63 1.05
N ARG A 186 10.95 -11.23 0.23
CA ARG A 186 12.38 -11.23 0.56
C ARG A 186 13.01 -9.89 0.25
N SER A 187 13.92 -9.44 1.10
CA SER A 187 14.72 -8.25 0.82
C SER A 187 15.81 -8.60 -0.19
N VAL A 188 15.94 -7.78 -1.22
CA VAL A 188 17.03 -7.85 -2.20
C VAL A 188 17.73 -6.50 -2.31
N PRO A 189 19.05 -6.46 -2.51
CA PRO A 189 19.81 -5.22 -2.67
C PRO A 189 19.35 -4.43 -3.89
N ALA A 190 19.52 -3.10 -3.85
CA ALA A 190 19.18 -2.24 -4.98
C ALA A 190 19.95 -2.60 -6.27
N LEU A 191 21.17 -3.10 -6.15
CA LEU A 191 21.98 -3.53 -7.31
C LEU A 191 21.32 -4.67 -8.10
N ASP A 192 20.66 -5.62 -7.41
CA ASP A 192 19.96 -6.73 -8.05
C ASP A 192 18.66 -6.27 -8.74
N ALA A 193 18.15 -5.11 -8.35
CA ALA A 193 16.88 -4.56 -8.82
C ALA A 193 16.98 -3.63 -10.04
N VAL A 194 18.19 -3.20 -10.44
CA VAL A 194 18.41 -2.14 -11.45
C VAL A 194 17.73 -2.40 -12.79
N SER A 195 17.64 -3.64 -13.21
CA SER A 195 17.03 -4.01 -14.51
C SER A 195 15.57 -4.44 -14.43
N TRP A 196 14.96 -4.38 -13.23
CA TRP A 196 13.61 -4.88 -13.02
C TRP A 196 12.57 -3.76 -12.97
N PRO A 197 11.38 -3.98 -13.57
CA PRO A 197 10.27 -3.05 -13.40
C PRO A 197 9.82 -3.07 -11.94
N THR A 198 9.75 -1.88 -11.34
CA THR A 198 9.22 -1.68 -10.00
C THR A 198 7.77 -1.24 -10.05
N GLY A 199 6.98 -1.60 -9.04
CA GLY A 199 5.59 -1.17 -8.90
C GLY A 199 4.59 -2.31 -8.73
N ALA A 200 3.31 -1.95 -8.71
CA ALA A 200 2.21 -2.86 -8.43
C ALA A 200 1.90 -3.87 -9.57
N LEU A 201 2.37 -3.60 -10.78
CA LEU A 201 2.17 -4.53 -11.90
C LEU A 201 3.28 -5.58 -11.88
N PRO A 202 2.93 -6.88 -11.80
CA PRO A 202 3.92 -7.94 -11.75
C PRO A 202 4.61 -8.14 -13.10
N ALA A 203 5.91 -8.43 -13.05
CA ALA A 203 6.64 -8.94 -14.20
C ALA A 203 6.38 -10.45 -14.37
N SER A 204 6.26 -10.91 -15.62
CA SER A 204 6.18 -12.35 -15.93
C SER A 204 7.58 -12.96 -15.97
N VAL A 205 7.80 -14.00 -15.18
CA VAL A 205 9.07 -14.74 -15.07
C VAL A 205 8.84 -16.21 -15.34
N CYS A 206 9.76 -16.84 -16.09
CA CYS A 206 9.80 -18.27 -16.29
C CYS A 206 10.99 -18.87 -15.53
N ALA A 207 10.71 -19.88 -14.71
CA ALA A 207 11.70 -20.69 -14.03
C ALA A 207 11.14 -22.11 -13.83
N ASP A 208 11.98 -23.12 -13.96
CA ASP A 208 11.62 -24.55 -13.72
C ASP A 208 10.31 -24.98 -14.43
N ASP A 209 10.17 -24.62 -15.71
CA ASP A 209 8.98 -24.89 -16.54
C ASP A 209 7.67 -24.28 -16.03
N ARG A 210 7.75 -23.35 -15.08
CA ARG A 210 6.61 -22.62 -14.49
C ARG A 210 6.68 -21.13 -14.79
N ARG A 211 5.53 -20.48 -14.66
CA ARG A 211 5.42 -19.03 -14.75
C ARG A 211 5.07 -18.41 -13.41
N TYR A 212 5.69 -17.28 -13.15
CA TYR A 212 5.52 -16.54 -11.92
C TYR A 212 5.19 -15.08 -12.22
N ALA A 213 4.28 -14.53 -11.42
CA ALA A 213 4.08 -13.10 -11.28
C ALA A 213 5.04 -12.60 -10.20
N VAL A 214 5.98 -11.74 -10.59
CA VAL A 214 7.02 -11.22 -9.70
C VAL A 214 6.82 -9.74 -9.50
N THR A 215 6.71 -9.30 -8.26
CA THR A 215 6.64 -7.89 -7.87
C THR A 215 7.90 -7.47 -7.14
N LEU A 216 8.30 -6.24 -7.37
CA LEU A 216 9.45 -5.63 -6.74
C LEU A 216 9.05 -4.21 -6.28
N ARG A 217 9.08 -3.96 -4.98
CA ARG A 217 8.80 -2.63 -4.44
C ARG A 217 9.94 -2.13 -3.56
N PRO A 218 10.24 -0.82 -3.61
CA PRO A 218 11.23 -0.23 -2.72
C PRO A 218 10.83 -0.40 -1.26
N LEU A 219 11.79 -0.79 -0.41
CA LEU A 219 11.65 -0.81 1.04
C LEU A 219 12.06 0.53 1.61
N LEU A 220 11.24 1.11 2.45
CA LEU A 220 11.56 2.30 3.22
C LEU A 220 12.59 1.98 4.33
N PRO A 221 13.30 2.98 4.90
CA PRO A 221 14.29 2.73 5.94
C PRO A 221 13.73 1.94 7.13
N GLY A 222 14.36 0.80 7.43
CA GLY A 222 13.97 -0.09 8.52
C GLY A 222 12.74 -0.95 8.27
N GLU A 223 12.06 -0.79 7.13
CA GLU A 223 10.91 -1.60 6.74
C GLU A 223 11.35 -3.05 6.45
N GLN A 224 10.57 -4.01 6.91
CA GLN A 224 10.76 -5.43 6.58
C GLN A 224 9.94 -5.80 5.32
N PRO A 225 10.42 -6.74 4.50
CA PRO A 225 9.77 -7.15 3.27
C PRO A 225 8.43 -7.88 3.49
#